data_95ab0ed9fb9af2ef12c011987139f046
#
_entry.id   95ab0ed9fb9af2ef12c011987139f046
#
_cell.length_a   1.000
_cell.length_b   1.000
_cell.length_c   1.000
_cell.angle_alpha   90.00
_cell.angle_beta   90.00
_cell.angle_gamma   90.00
#
_symmetry.space_group_name_H-M   'P 1'
#
loop_
_entity.id
_entity.type
_entity.pdbx_description
1 polymer ?
#
loop_
_entity_poly.entity_id
_entity_poly.type
_entity_poly.pdbx_seq_one_letter_code
_entity_poly.pdbx_strand_id
1 'polypeptide(L)'
;MNFVSSKYLTMFPNHFKELHTYYFHNCIRDDLYETPHMRLVERVPTEWVLRQYDSSYKVIIVGDAAMHPYELRDRYYDWKTGTYGRSGLDWLEAFRKQYPYLIWLNPEPMPAEPDYWSQTHWQLGQIFKMYHLTADGLAQGMKRLMAKR
;
A
#
# COMPACT_ATOMS: atom_id res chain seq x y z
N MET A 1 7.49 13.04 15.76
CA MET A 1 7.22 12.22 14.57
C MET A 1 5.81 12.49 14.10
N ASN A 2 5.67 13.00 12.92
CA ASN A 2 4.35 13.31 12.39
C ASN A 2 3.77 12.02 11.79
N PHE A 3 2.73 11.47 12.42
CA PHE A 3 2.08 10.23 11.96
C PHE A 3 1.63 10.30 10.50
N VAL A 4 1.39 11.50 9.99
CA VAL A 4 0.92 11.73 8.62
C VAL A 4 2.00 11.47 7.56
N SER A 5 3.28 11.47 7.93
CA SER A 5 4.37 11.27 6.98
C SER A 5 4.79 9.80 6.80
N SER A 6 4.36 8.93 7.70
CA SER A 6 4.70 7.49 7.61
C SER A 6 3.71 6.77 6.72
N LYS A 7 4.23 6.08 5.71
CA LYS A 7 3.44 5.21 4.84
C LYS A 7 3.75 3.77 5.18
N TYR A 8 2.71 2.98 5.38
CA TYR A 8 2.89 1.60 5.79
C TYR A 8 1.76 0.71 5.30
N LEU A 9 2.03 -0.56 5.28
CA LEU A 9 1.00 -1.58 5.13
C LEU A 9 1.06 -2.51 6.35
N THR A 10 -0.09 -2.97 6.77
CA THR A 10 -0.23 -3.87 7.90
C THR A 10 -0.96 -5.11 7.46
N MET A 11 -0.43 -6.26 7.86
CA MET A 11 -0.98 -7.57 7.53
C MET A 11 -1.33 -8.31 8.80
N PHE A 12 -2.51 -8.89 8.84
CA PHE A 12 -2.97 -9.63 10.01
C PHE A 12 -3.90 -10.78 9.61
N PRO A 13 -3.86 -11.90 10.36
CA PRO A 13 -4.77 -13.02 10.14
C PRO A 13 -6.17 -12.71 10.69
N ASN A 14 -7.14 -13.57 10.38
CA ASN A 14 -8.54 -13.39 10.79
C ASN A 14 -8.76 -13.24 12.29
N HIS A 15 -7.87 -13.75 13.11
CA HIS A 15 -8.03 -13.78 14.58
C HIS A 15 -7.25 -12.67 15.30
N PHE A 16 -6.66 -11.72 14.60
CA PHE A 16 -5.99 -10.53 15.15
C PHE A 16 -4.88 -10.78 16.18
N LYS A 17 -4.33 -12.01 16.25
CA LYS A 17 -3.27 -12.34 17.22
C LYS A 17 -1.89 -11.83 16.83
N GLU A 18 -1.69 -11.54 15.55
CA GLU A 18 -0.42 -11.09 15.02
C GLU A 18 -0.64 -9.92 14.08
N LEU A 19 0.23 -8.93 14.19
CA LEU A 19 0.24 -7.77 13.33
C LEU A 19 1.62 -7.63 12.73
N HIS A 20 1.71 -7.64 11.39
CA HIS A 20 2.96 -7.47 10.67
C HIS A 20 2.90 -6.16 9.91
N THR A 21 3.78 -5.22 10.24
CA THR A 21 3.78 -3.88 9.65
C THR A 21 5.07 -3.65 8.87
N TYR A 22 4.92 -3.14 7.66
CA TYR A 22 6.03 -2.81 6.78
C TYR A 22 5.87 -1.37 6.30
N TYR A 23 6.99 -0.70 6.08
CA TYR A 23 7.04 0.72 5.74
C TYR A 23 7.58 0.91 4.34
N PHE A 24 7.14 1.95 3.67
CA PHE A 24 7.62 2.29 2.34
C PHE A 24 7.68 3.80 2.16
N HIS A 25 8.45 4.25 1.18
CA HIS A 25 8.59 5.66 0.86
C HIS A 25 7.84 5.96 -0.45
N ASN A 26 6.89 6.88 -0.39
CA ASN A 26 6.03 7.30 -1.50
C ASN A 26 5.20 6.18 -2.12
N CYS A 27 5.83 5.19 -2.70
CA CYS A 27 5.18 4.08 -3.40
C CYS A 27 5.82 2.76 -3.01
N ILE A 28 5.03 1.69 -2.99
CA ILE A 28 5.57 0.34 -2.80
C ILE A 28 6.43 0.01 -4.02
N ARG A 29 7.65 -0.47 -3.76
CA ARG A 29 8.60 -0.87 -4.78
C ARG A 29 9.14 -2.26 -4.46
N ASP A 30 10.31 -2.59 -5.00
CA ASP A 30 10.93 -3.91 -4.86
C ASP A 30 11.25 -4.30 -3.42
N ASP A 31 11.41 -3.31 -2.53
CA ASP A 31 11.71 -3.52 -1.13
C ASP A 31 10.74 -2.79 -0.22
N LEU A 32 10.46 -3.41 0.92
CA LEU A 32 9.76 -2.82 2.05
C LEU A 32 10.73 -2.79 3.25
N TYR A 33 10.35 -2.09 4.31
CA TYR A 33 11.18 -1.91 5.49
C TYR A 33 10.43 -2.33 6.74
N GLU A 34 11.15 -2.95 7.69
CA GLU A 34 10.54 -3.46 8.92
C GLU A 34 10.27 -2.37 9.96
N THR A 35 10.91 -1.20 9.84
CA THR A 35 10.70 -0.07 10.75
C THR A 35 10.50 1.23 9.98
N PRO A 36 9.89 2.25 10.63
CA PRO A 36 9.69 3.55 9.97
C PRO A 36 10.98 4.31 9.70
N HIS A 37 12.12 3.88 10.25
CA HIS A 37 13.42 4.48 9.95
C HIS A 37 13.92 4.12 8.55
N MET A 38 13.40 3.05 7.98
CA MET A 38 13.71 2.60 6.61
C MET A 38 15.21 2.50 6.33
N ARG A 39 15.96 1.92 7.27
CA ARG A 39 17.40 1.66 7.08
C ARG A 39 17.59 0.47 6.16
N LEU A 40 18.69 0.48 5.41
CA LEU A 40 18.99 -0.61 4.46
C LEU A 40 19.08 -1.99 5.13
N VAL A 41 19.53 -2.05 6.38
CA VAL A 41 19.62 -3.32 7.14
C VAL A 41 18.24 -3.89 7.50
N GLU A 42 17.18 -3.07 7.45
CA GLU A 42 15.82 -3.45 7.76
C GLU A 42 14.99 -3.77 6.50
N ARG A 43 15.65 -3.75 5.35
CA ARG A 43 15.01 -3.97 4.06
C ARG A 43 14.65 -5.42 3.85
N VAL A 44 13.42 -5.67 3.40
CA VAL A 44 12.96 -6.99 2.98
C VAL A 44 12.38 -6.90 1.57
N PRO A 45 12.62 -7.90 0.72
CA PRO A 45 12.01 -7.87 -0.62
C PRO A 45 10.49 -7.89 -0.55
N THR A 46 9.85 -7.05 -1.34
CA THR A 46 8.38 -7.03 -1.42
C THR A 46 7.83 -8.38 -1.86
N GLU A 47 8.50 -9.05 -2.79
CA GLU A 47 8.12 -10.37 -3.24
C GLU A 47 8.18 -11.42 -2.12
N TRP A 48 9.15 -11.30 -1.22
CA TRP A 48 9.22 -12.17 -0.04
C TRP A 48 8.00 -11.97 0.86
N VAL A 49 7.57 -10.72 1.07
CA VAL A 49 6.37 -10.41 1.86
C VAL A 49 5.13 -11.07 1.23
N LEU A 50 4.95 -10.97 -0.08
CA LEU A 50 3.85 -11.59 -0.78
C LEU A 50 3.86 -13.12 -0.65
N ARG A 51 5.03 -13.74 -0.57
CA ARG A 51 5.16 -15.19 -0.37
C ARG A 51 4.93 -15.63 1.07
N GLN A 52 5.25 -14.76 2.04
CA GLN A 52 5.08 -15.09 3.47
C GLN A 52 3.62 -15.08 3.90
N TYR A 53 2.80 -14.21 3.32
CA TYR A 53 1.43 -14.00 3.73
C TYR A 53 0.49 -14.35 2.59
N ASP A 54 -0.29 -15.40 2.79
CA ASP A 54 -1.22 -15.87 1.76
C ASP A 54 -2.50 -15.01 1.69
N SER A 55 -3.43 -15.41 0.82
CA SER A 55 -4.67 -14.67 0.56
C SER A 55 -5.64 -14.62 1.74
N SER A 56 -5.40 -15.39 2.81
CA SER A 56 -6.23 -15.35 4.02
C SER A 56 -5.92 -14.12 4.89
N TYR A 57 -4.75 -13.52 4.70
CA TYR A 57 -4.37 -12.31 5.44
C TYR A 57 -5.17 -11.10 4.98
N LYS A 58 -5.49 -10.26 5.95
CA LYS A 58 -6.11 -8.96 5.69
C LYS A 58 -5.04 -7.90 5.63
N VAL A 59 -5.20 -6.93 4.75
CA VAL A 59 -4.17 -5.91 4.51
C VAL A 59 -4.78 -4.52 4.62
N ILE A 60 -4.08 -3.66 5.34
CA ILE A 60 -4.38 -2.23 5.39
C ILE A 60 -3.17 -1.49 4.85
N ILE A 61 -3.34 -0.74 3.79
CA ILE A 61 -2.34 0.21 3.30
C ILE A 61 -2.68 1.59 3.84
N VAL A 62 -1.71 2.28 4.40
CA VAL A 62 -1.88 3.67 4.86
C VAL A 62 -0.92 4.55 4.09
N GLY A 63 -1.45 5.54 3.41
CA GLY A 63 -0.65 6.48 2.64
C GLY A 63 -1.50 7.53 1.95
N ASP A 64 -0.89 8.64 1.57
CA ASP A 64 -1.59 9.78 0.96
C ASP A 64 -1.87 9.59 -0.55
N ALA A 65 -1.25 8.61 -1.19
CA ALA A 65 -1.37 8.36 -2.63
C ALA A 65 -1.00 9.60 -3.46
N ALA A 66 -0.01 10.37 -2.97
CA ALA A 66 0.37 11.65 -3.56
C ALA A 66 1.61 11.55 -4.46
N MET A 67 2.12 10.32 -4.72
CA MET A 67 3.26 10.16 -5.61
C MET A 67 2.92 10.68 -7.02
N HIS A 68 3.93 11.20 -7.69
CA HIS A 68 3.77 11.65 -9.07
C HIS A 68 3.36 10.47 -9.96
N PRO A 69 2.50 10.69 -10.98
CA PRO A 69 2.11 9.61 -11.90
C PRO A 69 3.29 8.85 -12.53
N TYR A 70 4.39 9.53 -12.80
CA TYR A 70 5.60 8.87 -13.30
C TYR A 70 6.21 7.95 -12.25
N GLU A 71 6.27 8.34 -10.98
CA GLU A 71 6.77 7.46 -9.91
C GLU A 71 5.94 6.19 -9.81
N LEU A 72 4.63 6.30 -10.01
CA LEU A 72 3.73 5.17 -9.96
C LEU A 72 3.97 4.18 -11.11
N ARG A 73 4.29 4.68 -12.29
CA ARG A 73 4.33 3.88 -13.53
C ARG A 73 5.72 3.55 -14.04
N ASP A 74 6.76 4.24 -13.55
CA ASP A 74 8.12 4.01 -14.01
C ASP A 74 8.60 2.62 -13.65
N ARG A 75 9.29 2.00 -14.60
CA ARG A 75 9.99 0.73 -14.43
C ARG A 75 11.47 0.97 -14.63
N TYR A 76 12.26 0.49 -13.67
CA TYR A 76 13.71 0.60 -13.77
C TYR A 76 14.27 -0.53 -14.61
N TYR A 77 15.19 -0.19 -15.52
CA TYR A 77 15.91 -1.16 -16.30
C TYR A 77 17.07 -1.71 -15.49
N ASP A 78 17.11 -3.03 -15.36
CA ASP A 78 18.21 -3.72 -14.69
C ASP A 78 19.20 -4.19 -15.75
N TRP A 79 20.36 -3.54 -15.78
CA TRP A 79 21.43 -3.86 -16.72
C TRP A 79 22.04 -5.24 -16.47
N LYS A 80 21.94 -5.79 -15.27
CA LYS A 80 22.47 -7.12 -14.93
C LYS A 80 21.63 -8.23 -15.52
N THR A 81 20.32 -8.07 -15.50
CA THR A 81 19.36 -9.07 -16.00
C THR A 81 18.88 -8.78 -17.42
N GLY A 82 19.09 -7.54 -17.91
CA GLY A 82 18.59 -7.11 -19.21
C GLY A 82 17.07 -6.95 -19.25
N THR A 83 16.41 -6.78 -18.11
CA THR A 83 14.96 -6.69 -18.00
C THR A 83 14.54 -5.44 -17.23
N TYR A 84 13.27 -5.06 -17.42
CA TYR A 84 12.64 -4.01 -16.60
C TYR A 84 12.06 -4.61 -15.32
N GLY A 85 12.28 -3.94 -14.18
CA GLY A 85 11.62 -4.27 -12.93
C GLY A 85 10.16 -3.85 -12.94
N ARG A 86 9.44 -4.20 -11.87
CA ARG A 86 8.04 -3.82 -11.68
C ARG A 86 7.93 -2.35 -11.29
N SER A 87 6.91 -1.66 -11.80
CA SER A 87 6.54 -0.32 -11.35
C SER A 87 5.85 -0.39 -9.98
N GLY A 88 5.69 0.78 -9.34
CA GLY A 88 4.88 0.86 -8.11
C GLY A 88 3.46 0.37 -8.35
N LEU A 89 2.86 0.71 -9.49
CA LEU A 89 1.52 0.23 -9.84
C LEU A 89 1.49 -1.29 -10.01
N ASP A 90 2.52 -1.88 -10.61
CA ASP A 90 2.61 -3.35 -10.74
C ASP A 90 2.59 -4.03 -9.36
N TRP A 91 3.33 -3.48 -8.38
CA TRP A 91 3.35 -3.99 -7.02
C TRP A 91 2.00 -3.82 -6.32
N LEU A 92 1.38 -2.65 -6.45
CA LEU A 92 0.06 -2.39 -5.88
C LEU A 92 -0.99 -3.34 -6.46
N GLU A 93 -0.95 -3.59 -7.77
CA GLU A 93 -1.84 -4.56 -8.42
C GLU A 93 -1.59 -5.99 -7.92
N ALA A 94 -0.32 -6.35 -7.65
CA ALA A 94 0.01 -7.66 -7.10
C ALA A 94 -0.62 -7.84 -5.71
N PHE A 95 -0.55 -6.81 -4.85
CA PHE A 95 -1.23 -6.83 -3.54
C PHE A 95 -2.74 -6.93 -3.70
N ARG A 96 -3.33 -6.15 -4.57
CA ARG A 96 -4.77 -6.17 -4.81
C ARG A 96 -5.26 -7.55 -5.28
N LYS A 97 -4.51 -8.19 -6.16
CA LYS A 97 -4.86 -9.51 -6.68
C LYS A 97 -4.74 -10.60 -5.62
N GLN A 98 -3.69 -10.54 -4.80
CA GLN A 98 -3.44 -11.58 -3.81
C GLN A 98 -4.36 -11.50 -2.60
N TYR A 99 -4.72 -10.27 -2.18
CA TYR A 99 -5.45 -10.06 -0.93
C TYR A 99 -6.87 -9.53 -1.20
N PRO A 100 -7.88 -10.42 -1.20
CA PRO A 100 -9.27 -9.98 -1.40
C PRO A 100 -9.78 -9.08 -0.27
N TYR A 101 -9.17 -9.14 0.91
CA TYR A 101 -9.48 -8.27 2.04
C TYR A 101 -8.39 -7.22 2.22
N LEU A 102 -8.35 -6.30 1.29
CA LEU A 102 -7.41 -5.18 1.31
C LEU A 102 -8.17 -3.86 1.26
N ILE A 103 -7.83 -2.94 2.18
CA ILE A 103 -8.33 -1.57 2.17
C ILE A 103 -7.17 -0.59 2.18
N TRP A 104 -7.45 0.64 1.75
CA TRP A 104 -6.51 1.75 1.81
C TRP A 104 -7.11 2.85 2.70
N LEU A 105 -6.34 3.28 3.70
CA LEU A 105 -6.69 4.42 4.55
C LEU A 105 -5.83 5.61 4.14
N ASN A 106 -6.47 6.69 3.71
CA ASN A 106 -5.78 7.86 3.23
C ASN A 106 -5.98 9.03 4.21
N PRO A 107 -4.90 9.67 4.70
CA PRO A 107 -5.03 10.84 5.58
C PRO A 107 -5.70 12.04 4.91
N GLU A 108 -5.71 12.07 3.57
CA GLU A 108 -6.35 13.14 2.82
C GLU A 108 -7.72 12.69 2.27
N PRO A 109 -8.73 13.58 2.23
CA PRO A 109 -10.02 13.24 1.65
C PRO A 109 -9.90 13.03 0.14
N MET A 110 -10.77 12.16 -0.41
CA MET A 110 -10.83 11.94 -1.85
C MET A 110 -11.13 13.25 -2.57
N PRO A 111 -10.33 13.65 -3.57
CA PRO A 111 -10.64 14.85 -4.34
C PRO A 111 -11.93 14.66 -5.13
N ALA A 112 -12.80 15.69 -5.10
CA ALA A 112 -14.05 15.67 -5.85
C ALA A 112 -13.78 15.68 -7.36
N GLU A 113 -12.80 16.49 -7.79
CA GLU A 113 -12.33 16.54 -9.16
C GLU A 113 -10.81 16.41 -9.16
N PRO A 114 -10.25 15.46 -9.93
CA PRO A 114 -8.80 15.29 -9.95
C PRO A 114 -8.14 16.47 -10.69
N ASP A 115 -7.12 17.04 -10.06
CA ASP A 115 -6.22 18.00 -10.69
C ASP A 115 -4.85 17.34 -10.87
N TYR A 116 -3.86 18.13 -11.33
CA TYR A 116 -2.53 17.61 -11.54
C TYR A 116 -1.92 16.99 -10.28
N TRP A 117 -2.17 17.58 -9.11
CA TRP A 117 -1.57 17.17 -7.84
C TRP A 117 -2.29 16.01 -7.16
N SER A 118 -3.57 15.83 -7.46
CA SER A 118 -4.41 14.80 -6.85
C SER A 118 -4.76 13.66 -7.80
N GLN A 119 -4.18 13.65 -8.98
CA GLN A 119 -4.46 12.67 -10.02
C GLN A 119 -4.21 11.22 -9.58
N THR A 120 -3.08 10.98 -8.93
CA THR A 120 -2.72 9.65 -8.44
C THR A 120 -3.66 9.20 -7.33
N HIS A 121 -4.00 10.09 -6.40
CA HIS A 121 -4.97 9.80 -5.34
C HIS A 121 -6.30 9.37 -5.93
N TRP A 122 -6.83 10.13 -6.87
CA TRP A 122 -8.10 9.80 -7.52
C TRP A 122 -8.02 8.45 -8.27
N GLN A 123 -6.95 8.23 -9.01
CA GLN A 123 -6.73 7.00 -9.80
C GLN A 123 -6.66 5.76 -8.89
N LEU A 124 -5.89 5.81 -7.82
CA LEU A 124 -5.78 4.70 -6.89
C LEU A 124 -7.09 4.47 -6.13
N GLY A 125 -7.87 5.52 -5.88
CA GLY A 125 -9.20 5.40 -5.29
C GLY A 125 -10.21 4.69 -6.18
N GLN A 126 -9.98 4.63 -7.50
CA GLN A 126 -10.80 3.84 -8.40
C GLN A 126 -10.43 2.34 -8.39
N ILE A 127 -9.20 2.02 -8.00
CA ILE A 127 -8.67 0.67 -8.00
C ILE A 127 -8.85 -0.01 -6.64
N PHE A 128 -8.62 0.75 -5.56
CA PHE A 128 -8.67 0.23 -4.19
C PHE A 128 -9.91 0.68 -3.45
N LYS A 129 -10.34 -0.11 -2.48
CA LYS A 129 -11.32 0.33 -1.47
C LYS A 129 -10.63 1.32 -0.54
N MET A 130 -10.76 2.59 -0.85
CA MET A 130 -10.06 3.67 -0.16
C MET A 130 -11.03 4.45 0.74
N TYR A 131 -10.59 4.69 1.97
CA TYR A 131 -11.36 5.43 2.97
C TYR A 131 -10.51 6.56 3.53
N HIS A 132 -11.14 7.69 3.83
CA HIS A 132 -10.47 8.77 4.52
C HIS A 132 -10.12 8.36 5.95
N LEU A 133 -8.91 8.63 6.39
CA LEU A 133 -8.42 8.26 7.73
C LEU A 133 -9.00 9.21 8.79
N THR A 134 -10.28 9.05 9.04
CA THR A 134 -11.08 9.68 10.09
C THR A 134 -11.73 8.57 10.91
N ALA A 135 -12.38 8.92 12.02
CA ALA A 135 -13.10 7.92 12.81
C ALA A 135 -14.13 7.16 11.96
N ASP A 136 -14.90 7.90 11.15
CA ASP A 136 -15.92 7.30 10.27
C ASP A 136 -15.28 6.45 9.17
N GLY A 137 -14.25 6.97 8.51
CA GLY A 137 -13.55 6.24 7.44
C GLY A 137 -12.89 4.98 7.95
N LEU A 138 -12.27 5.03 9.12
CA LEU A 138 -11.70 3.86 9.78
C LEU A 138 -12.78 2.82 10.09
N ALA A 139 -13.91 3.25 10.65
CA ALA A 139 -15.03 2.34 10.96
C ALA A 139 -15.57 1.66 9.70
N GLN A 140 -15.74 2.40 8.61
CA GLN A 140 -16.18 1.84 7.32
C GLN A 140 -15.16 0.85 6.75
N GLY A 141 -13.88 1.20 6.80
CA GLY A 141 -12.80 0.33 6.33
C GLY A 141 -12.73 -0.97 7.12
N MET A 142 -12.80 -0.89 8.43
CA MET A 142 -12.81 -2.07 9.30
C MET A 142 -14.04 -2.94 9.06
N LYS A 143 -15.19 -2.33 8.85
CA LYS A 143 -16.41 -3.07 8.49
C LYS A 143 -16.21 -3.85 7.19
N ARG A 144 -15.56 -3.25 6.19
CA ARG A 144 -15.24 -3.91 4.93
C ARG A 144 -14.30 -5.10 5.13
N LEU A 145 -13.24 -4.92 5.96
CA LEU A 145 -12.29 -5.99 6.26
C LEU A 145 -12.92 -7.16 7.00
N MET A 146 -13.93 -6.90 7.82
CA MET A 146 -14.61 -7.90 8.63
C MET A 146 -15.80 -8.53 7.93
N ALA A 147 -16.17 -8.05 6.75
CA ALA A 147 -17.30 -8.57 6.00
C ALA A 147 -17.04 -10.03 5.60
N LYS A 148 -18.02 -10.88 5.79
CA LYS A 148 -17.97 -12.24 5.28
C LYS A 148 -18.28 -12.24 3.78
N ARG A 149 -17.58 -13.05 3.05
CA ARG A 149 -17.91 -13.33 1.67
C ARG A 149 -19.16 -14.20 1.55
#